data_5934819f4913d3a1a84ef40a09151fff
#
_entry.id   5934819f4913d3a1a84ef40a09151fff
#
_cell.length_a   1.000
_cell.length_b   1.000
_cell.length_c   1.000
_cell.angle_alpha   90.00
_cell.angle_beta   90.00
_cell.angle_gamma   90.00
#
_symmetry.space_group_name_H-M   'P 1'
#
loop_
_entity.id
_entity.type
_entity.pdbx_description
1 polymer ?
#
loop_
_entity_poly.entity_id
_entity_poly.type
_entity_poly.pdbx_seq_one_letter_code
_entity_poly.pdbx_strand_id
1 'polypeptide(L)'
;WSSDVCSSDLDPLNQFMPDTGKIDTYRSPGGFGVRLDVGNAYSGYAVTPYFDSLLVKVCTHGFSFEQAISKMQRCLKEFRIRGVKTNIPFLQNVVSYPAFQSGEAKTTFIDNTPELFEFPRMRDRGNKTMKYIGEVTVNGFPGIERTEKKYFEAPRVPTDIEVPEKVITAKNILDAQGATAVIDWVKNQESVLMTDTTFRDAHQSLLATRVRTQDFKAIAGLTDAALPELFSS
;
A
#
# COMPACT_ATOMS: atom_id res chain seq x y z
N TRP A 1 -14.38 -1.08 -9.96
CA TRP A 1 -12.99 -0.86 -10.41
C TRP A 1 -12.17 -0.15 -9.34
N SER A 2 -10.89 -0.46 -9.21
CA SER A 2 -9.99 0.12 -8.20
C SER A 2 -8.70 0.63 -8.84
N SER A 3 -8.09 1.62 -8.21
CA SER A 3 -6.79 2.16 -8.58
C SER A 3 -5.98 2.50 -7.33
N ASP A 4 -4.72 2.16 -7.34
CA ASP A 4 -3.81 2.40 -6.23
C ASP A 4 -3.08 3.73 -6.43
N VAL A 5 -3.25 4.65 -5.49
CA VAL A 5 -2.52 5.91 -5.44
C VAL A 5 -1.28 5.72 -4.58
N CYS A 6 -0.13 5.80 -5.21
CA CYS A 6 1.17 5.63 -4.56
C CYS A 6 1.95 6.95 -4.54
N SER A 7 2.87 7.09 -3.59
CA SER A 7 3.92 8.10 -3.68
C SER A 7 4.98 7.58 -4.65
N SER A 8 5.05 8.16 -5.84
CA SER A 8 6.06 7.78 -6.80
C SER A 8 6.47 8.98 -7.64
N ASP A 9 7.74 9.05 -7.95
CA ASP A 9 8.20 9.85 -9.05
C ASP A 9 8.01 9.00 -10.32
N LEU A 10 7.01 9.36 -11.12
CA LEU A 10 6.72 8.68 -12.39
C LEU A 10 7.64 9.13 -13.52
N ASP A 11 8.78 9.70 -13.18
CA ASP A 11 9.81 9.97 -14.14
C ASP A 11 10.46 8.63 -14.58
N PRO A 12 10.26 8.19 -15.83
CA PRO A 12 10.88 6.97 -16.36
C PRO A 12 12.42 7.01 -16.25
N LEU A 13 13.00 8.22 -16.28
CA LEU A 13 14.43 8.43 -16.12
C LEU A 13 14.91 8.10 -14.69
N ASN A 14 14.01 8.09 -13.71
CA ASN A 14 14.30 7.78 -12.31
C ASN A 14 13.84 6.38 -11.88
N GLN A 15 13.63 5.48 -12.85
CA GLN A 15 13.24 4.08 -12.63
C GLN A 15 11.99 3.91 -11.75
N PHE A 16 11.04 4.86 -11.79
CA PHE A 16 9.81 4.86 -10.98
C PHE A 16 10.05 4.70 -9.48
N MET A 17 11.16 5.19 -8.97
CA MET A 17 11.47 5.14 -7.54
C MET A 17 10.43 5.91 -6.72
N PRO A 18 10.02 5.41 -5.56
CA PRO A 18 9.10 6.12 -4.67
C PRO A 18 9.65 7.49 -4.27
N ASP A 19 8.83 8.53 -4.38
CA ASP A 19 9.17 9.86 -3.86
C ASP A 19 9.00 9.86 -2.34
N THR A 20 10.03 10.28 -1.63
CA THR A 20 10.05 10.32 -0.17
C THR A 20 9.87 11.74 0.34
N GLY A 21 9.16 11.90 1.43
CA GLY A 21 8.92 13.22 2.01
C GLY A 21 7.76 13.23 3.00
N LYS A 22 7.42 14.40 3.51
CA LYS A 22 6.28 14.57 4.40
C LYS A 22 5.07 15.04 3.62
N ILE A 23 3.95 14.34 3.77
CA ILE A 23 2.67 14.78 3.23
C ILE A 23 2.21 15.99 4.04
N ASP A 24 2.17 17.15 3.40
CA ASP A 24 1.72 18.40 4.02
C ASP A 24 0.20 18.54 3.95
N THR A 25 -0.37 18.22 2.80
CA THR A 25 -1.81 18.27 2.59
C THR A 25 -2.28 16.93 2.05
N TYR A 26 -3.25 16.33 2.71
CA TYR A 26 -3.99 15.19 2.22
C TYR A 26 -5.49 15.51 2.20
N ARG A 27 -6.07 15.46 1.03
CA ARG A 27 -7.50 15.61 0.83
C ARG A 27 -7.97 14.57 -0.19
N SER A 28 -8.87 13.70 0.22
CA SER A 28 -9.42 12.62 -0.59
C SER A 28 -10.82 12.97 -1.14
N PRO A 29 -11.20 12.39 -2.27
CA PRO A 29 -12.56 12.44 -2.79
C PRO A 29 -13.52 11.61 -1.92
N GLY A 30 -14.82 11.78 -2.16
CA GLY A 30 -15.85 10.98 -1.52
C GLY A 30 -17.14 10.97 -2.34
N GLY A 31 -18.17 10.31 -1.80
CA GLY A 31 -19.52 10.28 -2.38
C GLY A 31 -20.00 8.89 -2.77
N PHE A 32 -21.22 8.83 -3.31
CA PHE A 32 -21.86 7.57 -3.69
C PHE A 32 -21.07 6.78 -4.71
N GLY A 33 -20.82 5.50 -4.41
CA GLY A 33 -20.07 4.59 -5.26
C GLY A 33 -18.56 4.90 -5.27
N VAL A 34 -18.04 5.56 -4.24
CA VAL A 34 -16.61 5.75 -4.00
C VAL A 34 -16.25 5.11 -2.68
N ARG A 35 -15.30 4.20 -2.71
CA ARG A 35 -14.67 3.60 -1.52
C ARG A 35 -13.18 3.90 -1.54
N LEU A 36 -12.67 4.26 -0.39
CA LEU A 36 -11.25 4.50 -0.17
C LEU A 36 -10.75 3.49 0.85
N ASP A 37 -9.84 2.63 0.42
CA ASP A 37 -9.11 1.77 1.32
C ASP A 37 -7.80 2.51 1.64
N VAL A 38 -7.81 3.20 2.77
CA VAL A 38 -6.73 4.13 3.15
C VAL A 38 -5.60 3.34 3.79
N GLY A 39 -4.40 3.50 3.25
CA GLY A 39 -3.18 3.08 3.90
C GLY A 39 -2.73 4.12 4.94
N ASN A 40 -1.46 4.48 4.94
CA ASN A 40 -0.90 5.45 5.89
C ASN A 40 -0.97 6.91 5.40
N ALA A 41 -1.90 7.26 4.50
CA ALA A 41 -1.97 8.60 3.91
C ALA A 41 -2.81 9.55 4.76
N TYR A 42 -2.15 10.46 5.44
CA TYR A 42 -2.76 11.59 6.15
C TYR A 42 -1.81 12.80 6.18
N SER A 43 -2.33 13.98 6.44
CA SER A 43 -1.50 15.18 6.57
C SER A 43 -0.54 15.04 7.75
N GLY A 44 0.75 15.19 7.49
CA GLY A 44 1.82 14.99 8.47
C GLY A 44 2.54 13.64 8.36
N TYR A 45 2.03 12.68 7.61
CA TYR A 45 2.68 11.39 7.39
C TYR A 45 4.01 11.57 6.62
N ALA A 46 5.06 10.89 7.10
CA ALA A 46 6.35 10.86 6.43
C ALA A 46 6.46 9.60 5.56
N VAL A 47 6.43 9.78 4.25
CA VAL A 47 6.71 8.70 3.29
C VAL A 47 8.19 8.41 3.32
N THR A 48 8.55 7.19 3.64
CA THR A 48 9.93 6.73 3.78
C THR A 48 10.27 5.67 2.72
N PRO A 49 11.55 5.46 2.39
CA PRO A 49 11.93 4.39 1.46
C PRO A 49 11.90 3.00 2.11
N TYR A 50 11.50 2.89 3.37
CA TYR A 50 11.53 1.64 4.13
C TYR A 50 10.23 0.84 4.05
N PHE A 51 9.15 1.46 3.63
CA PHE A 51 7.82 0.86 3.49
C PHE A 51 7.34 0.99 2.05
N ASP A 52 6.32 0.21 1.71
CA ASP A 52 5.69 0.30 0.40
C ASP A 52 5.07 1.70 0.19
N SER A 53 5.07 2.13 -1.05
CA SER A 53 4.66 3.48 -1.47
C SER A 53 3.15 3.68 -1.55
N LEU A 54 2.35 2.67 -1.21
CA LEU A 54 0.89 2.74 -1.29
C LEU A 54 0.33 3.76 -0.29
N LEU A 55 -0.31 4.80 -0.79
CA LEU A 55 -0.98 5.81 0.02
C LEU A 55 -2.46 5.47 0.24
N VAL A 56 -3.18 5.16 -0.82
CA VAL A 56 -4.61 4.86 -0.78
C VAL A 56 -5.05 4.08 -2.01
N LYS A 57 -5.92 3.11 -1.82
CA LYS A 57 -6.63 2.45 -2.92
C LYS A 57 -8.00 3.10 -3.11
N VAL A 58 -8.30 3.49 -4.33
CA VAL A 58 -9.57 4.09 -4.71
C VAL A 58 -10.39 3.08 -5.48
N CYS A 59 -11.60 2.80 -5.00
CA CYS A 59 -12.54 1.93 -5.69
C CYS A 59 -13.76 2.73 -6.10
N THR A 60 -14.19 2.58 -7.35
CA THR A 60 -15.41 3.21 -7.85
C THR A 60 -16.39 2.17 -8.36
N HIS A 61 -17.66 2.38 -8.04
CA HIS A 61 -18.77 1.55 -8.46
C HIS A 61 -19.78 2.35 -9.30
N GLY A 62 -20.24 1.77 -10.39
CA GLY A 62 -21.28 2.30 -11.28
C GLY A 62 -22.14 1.18 -11.82
N PHE A 63 -23.29 1.51 -12.38
CA PHE A 63 -24.17 0.55 -13.09
C PHE A 63 -23.57 0.10 -14.42
N SER A 64 -22.61 0.84 -14.97
CA SER A 64 -21.84 0.48 -16.14
C SER A 64 -20.36 0.80 -15.94
N PHE A 65 -19.51 0.22 -16.78
CA PHE A 65 -18.07 0.49 -16.77
C PHE A 65 -17.76 1.95 -17.03
N GLU A 66 -18.48 2.58 -17.97
CA GLU A 66 -18.34 4.02 -18.28
C GLU A 66 -18.65 4.91 -17.07
N GLN A 67 -19.70 4.59 -16.31
CA GLN A 67 -20.02 5.31 -15.08
C GLN A 67 -18.94 5.16 -14.02
N ALA A 68 -18.38 3.94 -13.86
CA ALA A 68 -17.28 3.71 -12.94
C ALA A 68 -16.03 4.50 -13.34
N ILE A 69 -15.69 4.53 -14.64
CA ILE A 69 -14.60 5.32 -15.21
C ILE A 69 -14.82 6.81 -14.94
N SER A 70 -16.01 7.34 -15.25
CA SER A 70 -16.33 8.75 -15.02
C SER A 70 -16.17 9.15 -13.56
N LYS A 71 -16.62 8.30 -12.63
CA LYS A 71 -16.41 8.52 -11.20
C LYS A 71 -14.92 8.49 -10.83
N MET A 72 -14.15 7.55 -11.38
CA MET A 72 -12.71 7.47 -11.13
C MET A 72 -11.97 8.71 -11.62
N GLN A 73 -12.28 9.19 -12.83
CA GLN A 73 -11.72 10.43 -13.36
C GLN A 73 -12.00 11.63 -12.44
N ARG A 74 -13.22 11.72 -11.91
CA ARG A 74 -13.60 12.75 -10.94
C ARG A 74 -12.78 12.60 -9.65
N CYS A 75 -12.71 11.39 -9.09
CA CYS A 75 -11.95 11.12 -7.88
C CYS A 75 -10.49 11.52 -8.01
N LEU A 76 -9.83 11.09 -9.08
CA LEU A 76 -8.43 11.42 -9.35
C LEU A 76 -8.19 12.93 -9.51
N LYS A 77 -9.16 13.68 -10.03
CA LYS A 77 -9.09 15.15 -10.14
C LYS A 77 -9.31 15.87 -8.80
N GLU A 78 -10.11 15.28 -7.91
CA GLU A 78 -10.43 15.85 -6.60
C GLU A 78 -9.33 15.66 -5.57
N PHE A 79 -8.47 14.65 -5.72
CA PHE A 79 -7.34 14.45 -4.81
C PHE A 79 -6.45 15.69 -4.71
N ARG A 80 -6.04 15.98 -3.48
CA ARG A 80 -5.00 16.98 -3.19
C ARG A 80 -4.00 16.38 -2.21
N ILE A 81 -2.91 15.86 -2.76
CA ILE A 81 -1.77 15.36 -1.99
C ILE A 81 -0.61 16.28 -2.31
N ARG A 82 0.00 16.86 -1.29
CA ARG A 82 1.12 17.78 -1.41
C ARG A 82 2.25 17.38 -0.47
N GLY A 83 3.45 17.69 -0.87
CA GLY A 83 4.67 17.33 -0.14
C GLY A 83 5.41 16.15 -0.74
N VAL A 84 4.70 15.27 -1.46
CA VAL A 84 5.25 14.16 -2.24
C VAL A 84 4.63 14.12 -3.63
N LYS A 85 5.35 13.62 -4.62
CA LYS A 85 4.80 13.31 -5.92
C LYS A 85 3.97 12.03 -5.84
N THR A 86 2.99 11.90 -6.71
CA THR A 86 2.10 10.74 -6.77
C THR A 86 1.89 10.27 -8.19
N ASN A 87 1.44 9.04 -8.36
CA ASN A 87 1.08 8.47 -9.66
C ASN A 87 -0.30 8.93 -10.17
N ILE A 88 -0.97 9.87 -9.50
CA ILE A 88 -2.28 10.39 -9.93
C ILE A 88 -2.29 10.88 -11.38
N PRO A 89 -1.30 11.66 -11.89
CA PRO A 89 -1.27 12.07 -13.29
C PRO A 89 -1.23 10.89 -14.27
N PHE A 90 -0.44 9.87 -13.96
CA PHE A 90 -0.38 8.64 -14.74
C PHE A 90 -1.74 7.93 -14.75
N LEU A 91 -2.36 7.75 -13.59
CA LEU A 91 -3.68 7.13 -13.48
C LEU A 91 -4.75 7.92 -14.24
N GLN A 92 -4.68 9.25 -14.25
CA GLN A 92 -5.57 10.10 -15.05
C GLN A 92 -5.39 9.83 -16.55
N ASN A 93 -4.17 9.69 -17.04
CA ASN A 93 -3.89 9.35 -18.43
C ASN A 93 -4.44 7.95 -18.76
N VAL A 94 -4.16 6.94 -17.92
CA VAL A 94 -4.67 5.57 -18.10
C VAL A 94 -6.20 5.55 -18.23
N VAL A 95 -6.90 6.14 -17.27
CA VAL A 95 -8.38 6.13 -17.22
C VAL A 95 -9.01 6.95 -18.34
N SER A 96 -8.26 7.88 -18.92
CA SER A 96 -8.73 8.71 -20.04
C SER A 96 -8.39 8.13 -21.41
N TYR A 97 -7.55 7.08 -21.45
CA TYR A 97 -7.10 6.51 -22.71
C TYR A 97 -8.22 5.71 -23.41
N PRO A 98 -8.44 5.88 -24.74
CA PRO A 98 -9.55 5.23 -25.43
C PRO A 98 -9.58 3.71 -25.30
N ALA A 99 -8.44 3.02 -25.44
CA ALA A 99 -8.36 1.56 -25.31
C ALA A 99 -8.71 1.07 -23.90
N PHE A 100 -8.44 1.87 -22.86
CA PHE A 100 -8.89 1.57 -21.51
C PHE A 100 -10.40 1.76 -21.36
N GLN A 101 -10.95 2.83 -21.91
CA GLN A 101 -12.38 3.14 -21.83
C GLN A 101 -13.25 2.14 -22.61
N SER A 102 -12.73 1.60 -23.71
CA SER A 102 -13.41 0.54 -24.47
C SER A 102 -13.30 -0.86 -23.83
N GLY A 103 -12.45 -1.03 -22.81
CA GLY A 103 -12.19 -2.32 -22.20
C GLY A 103 -11.23 -3.21 -23.00
N GLU A 104 -10.54 -2.68 -23.99
CA GLU A 104 -9.58 -3.41 -24.83
C GLU A 104 -8.15 -3.43 -24.27
N ALA A 105 -7.91 -2.75 -23.16
CA ALA A 105 -6.60 -2.70 -22.50
C ALA A 105 -6.18 -4.10 -22.02
N LYS A 106 -5.05 -4.59 -22.55
CA LYS A 106 -4.43 -5.88 -22.19
C LYS A 106 -3.31 -5.66 -21.17
N THR A 107 -2.73 -6.75 -20.65
CA THR A 107 -1.61 -6.69 -19.69
C THR A 107 -0.40 -5.90 -20.19
N THR A 108 -0.18 -5.89 -21.51
CA THR A 108 0.92 -5.14 -22.18
C THR A 108 0.54 -3.70 -22.54
N PHE A 109 -0.65 -3.23 -22.14
CA PHE A 109 -1.16 -1.89 -22.52
C PHE A 109 -0.24 -0.77 -22.05
N ILE A 110 0.22 -0.83 -20.81
CA ILE A 110 1.10 0.19 -20.22
C ILE A 110 2.44 0.22 -20.93
N ASP A 111 3.04 -0.95 -21.18
CA ASP A 111 4.36 -1.08 -21.81
C ASP A 111 4.36 -0.57 -23.26
N ASN A 112 3.23 -0.73 -23.95
CA ASN A 112 3.09 -0.38 -25.36
C ASN A 112 2.55 1.04 -25.60
N THR A 113 2.31 1.83 -24.55
CA THR A 113 1.69 3.16 -24.64
C THR A 113 2.51 4.22 -23.91
N PRO A 114 3.62 4.68 -24.48
CA PRO A 114 4.52 5.64 -23.84
C PRO A 114 3.84 6.99 -23.56
N GLU A 115 2.78 7.35 -24.28
CA GLU A 115 2.01 8.57 -24.07
C GLU A 115 1.38 8.64 -22.67
N LEU A 116 1.19 7.52 -21.99
CA LEU A 116 0.68 7.48 -20.62
C LEU A 116 1.62 8.18 -19.63
N PHE A 117 2.89 8.30 -19.97
CA PHE A 117 3.93 8.93 -19.15
C PHE A 117 4.20 10.39 -19.54
N GLU A 118 3.43 10.95 -20.47
CA GLU A 118 3.50 12.36 -20.80
C GLU A 118 2.62 13.18 -19.87
N PHE A 119 3.25 13.99 -19.01
CA PHE A 119 2.53 14.81 -18.03
C PHE A 119 2.61 16.30 -18.41
N PRO A 120 1.45 16.98 -18.58
CA PRO A 120 1.44 18.41 -18.81
C PRO A 120 2.02 19.13 -17.60
N ARG A 121 2.91 20.09 -17.83
CA ARG A 121 3.49 20.91 -16.75
C ARG A 121 2.41 21.76 -16.09
N MET A 122 1.89 21.31 -14.98
CA MET A 122 0.96 22.09 -14.17
C MET A 122 1.70 23.23 -13.45
N ARG A 123 1.15 24.42 -13.49
CA ARG A 123 1.65 25.57 -12.72
C ARG A 123 1.20 25.42 -11.26
N ASP A 124 1.83 24.56 -10.51
CA ASP A 124 1.55 24.38 -9.09
C ASP A 124 2.50 25.23 -8.23
N ARG A 125 2.03 26.43 -7.86
CA ARG A 125 2.79 27.32 -6.97
C ARG A 125 2.97 26.72 -5.57
N GLY A 126 1.99 25.93 -5.10
CA GLY A 126 2.04 25.30 -3.78
C GLY A 126 3.18 24.29 -3.72
N ASN A 127 3.31 23.40 -4.67
CA ASN A 127 4.41 22.44 -4.71
C ASN A 127 5.79 23.12 -4.83
N LYS A 128 5.87 24.23 -5.57
CA LYS A 128 7.13 25.00 -5.63
C LYS A 128 7.51 25.59 -4.28
N THR A 129 6.54 26.16 -3.55
CA THR A 129 6.77 26.69 -2.21
C THR A 129 7.14 25.59 -1.23
N MET A 130 6.44 24.45 -1.30
CA MET A 130 6.73 23.28 -0.46
C MET A 130 8.13 22.71 -0.74
N LYS A 131 8.51 22.61 -2.01
CA LYS A 131 9.85 22.18 -2.40
C LYS A 131 10.92 23.11 -1.80
N TYR A 132 10.71 24.42 -1.88
CA TYR A 132 11.61 25.40 -1.29
C TYR A 132 11.72 25.25 0.24
N ILE A 133 10.56 25.15 0.93
CA ILE A 133 10.52 24.93 2.37
C ILE A 133 11.21 23.61 2.75
N GLY A 134 10.94 22.54 2.01
CA GLY A 134 11.57 21.24 2.21
C GLY A 134 13.07 21.29 2.01
N GLU A 135 13.54 21.97 0.99
CA GLU A 135 14.96 22.16 0.72
C GLU A 135 15.67 22.92 1.86
N VAL A 136 15.05 24.00 2.34
CA VAL A 136 15.56 24.76 3.49
C VAL A 136 15.53 23.91 4.78
N THR A 137 14.48 23.11 4.97
CA THR A 137 14.34 22.26 6.17
C THR A 137 15.33 21.10 6.18
N VAL A 138 15.58 20.48 5.03
CA VAL A 138 16.48 19.32 4.90
C VAL A 138 17.94 19.74 4.86
N ASN A 139 18.25 20.75 4.08
CA ASN A 139 19.62 21.24 3.90
C ASN A 139 20.06 22.24 4.96
N GLY A 140 19.09 22.71 5.78
CA GLY A 140 19.35 23.65 6.84
C GLY A 140 19.43 25.10 6.35
N PHE A 141 19.08 26.04 7.22
CA PHE A 141 19.38 27.45 7.00
C PHE A 141 20.82 27.72 7.41
N PRO A 142 21.57 28.52 6.66
CA PRO A 142 22.91 28.93 7.10
C PRO A 142 22.83 29.56 8.51
N GLY A 143 23.48 28.97 9.51
CA GLY A 143 23.53 29.45 10.87
C GLY A 143 22.62 28.78 11.90
N ILE A 144 21.88 27.69 11.52
CA ILE A 144 21.10 26.91 12.50
C ILE A 144 21.80 25.54 12.72
N GLU A 145 22.21 25.29 13.96
CA GLU A 145 22.72 23.97 14.36
C GLU A 145 21.62 22.91 14.33
N ARG A 146 21.93 21.74 13.77
CA ARG A 146 21.00 20.58 13.78
C ARG A 146 20.87 20.03 15.19
N THR A 147 19.65 19.94 15.69
CA THR A 147 19.35 19.18 16.91
C THR A 147 19.68 17.70 16.73
N GLU A 148 20.22 17.07 17.77
CA GLU A 148 20.56 15.65 17.78
C GLU A 148 19.35 14.78 17.39
N LYS A 149 19.60 13.76 16.56
CA LYS A 149 18.57 12.79 16.18
C LYS A 149 18.16 11.99 17.41
N LYS A 150 16.88 12.03 17.77
CA LYS A 150 16.32 11.08 18.73
C LYS A 150 16.29 9.68 18.06
N TYR A 151 16.99 8.74 18.68
CA TYR A 151 16.95 7.35 18.24
C TYR A 151 15.59 6.75 18.57
N PHE A 152 15.05 6.00 17.62
CA PHE A 152 13.83 5.21 17.82
C PHE A 152 14.20 3.97 18.66
N GLU A 153 13.56 3.81 19.80
CA GLU A 153 13.64 2.57 20.57
C GLU A 153 12.68 1.55 19.95
N ALA A 154 13.24 0.44 19.45
CA ALA A 154 12.43 -0.62 18.89
C ALA A 154 11.56 -1.27 19.99
N PRO A 155 10.25 -1.48 19.73
CA PRO A 155 9.40 -2.21 20.67
C PRO A 155 9.96 -3.62 20.90
N ARG A 156 9.90 -4.06 22.14
CA ARG A 156 10.33 -5.43 22.52
C ARG A 156 9.20 -6.39 22.23
N VAL A 157 9.54 -7.55 21.66
CA VAL A 157 8.59 -8.65 21.52
C VAL A 157 8.29 -9.21 22.90
N PRO A 158 7.01 -9.38 23.30
CA PRO A 158 6.66 -10.03 24.56
C PRO A 158 7.25 -11.47 24.59
N THR A 159 7.90 -11.83 25.67
CA THR A 159 8.51 -13.17 25.84
C THR A 159 7.78 -14.05 26.87
N ASP A 160 6.81 -13.46 27.56
CA ASP A 160 6.20 -14.05 28.77
C ASP A 160 4.82 -14.67 28.48
N ILE A 161 4.49 -14.94 27.20
CA ILE A 161 3.24 -15.58 26.82
C ILE A 161 3.45 -17.09 26.81
N GLU A 162 2.68 -17.80 27.67
CA GLU A 162 2.65 -19.25 27.64
C GLU A 162 1.98 -19.73 26.35
N VAL A 163 2.71 -20.49 25.55
CA VAL A 163 2.17 -21.14 24.35
C VAL A 163 1.43 -22.40 24.79
N PRO A 164 0.12 -22.55 24.53
CA PRO A 164 -0.62 -23.74 24.92
C PRO A 164 -0.05 -24.99 24.23
N GLU A 165 0.06 -26.08 24.98
CA GLU A 165 0.45 -27.38 24.42
C GLU A 165 -0.64 -27.89 23.47
N LYS A 166 -0.27 -28.06 22.19
CA LYS A 166 -1.00 -28.77 21.13
C LYS A 166 -2.36 -28.25 20.69
N VAL A 167 -2.34 -27.29 19.81
CA VAL A 167 -3.41 -27.16 18.80
C VAL A 167 -3.06 -28.07 17.61
N ILE A 168 -3.99 -28.90 17.12
CA ILE A 168 -3.80 -29.69 15.89
C ILE A 168 -3.97 -28.73 14.72
N THR A 169 -2.88 -28.42 14.05
CA THR A 169 -2.86 -27.49 12.92
C THR A 169 -3.01 -28.23 11.58
N ALA A 170 -3.44 -27.52 10.53
CA ALA A 170 -3.46 -28.04 9.16
C ALA A 170 -2.07 -28.61 8.75
N LYS A 171 -0.99 -28.03 9.28
CA LYS A 171 0.37 -28.50 9.06
C LYS A 171 0.60 -29.90 9.68
N ASN A 172 0.08 -30.15 10.89
CA ASN A 172 0.18 -31.49 11.50
C ASN A 172 -0.56 -32.54 10.68
N ILE A 173 -1.74 -32.20 10.13
CA ILE A 173 -2.50 -33.09 9.23
C ILE A 173 -1.72 -33.33 7.94
N LEU A 174 -1.16 -32.28 7.35
CA LEU A 174 -0.35 -32.39 6.13
C LEU A 174 0.84 -33.33 6.32
N ASP A 175 1.58 -33.17 7.40
CA ASP A 175 2.79 -33.95 7.69
C ASP A 175 2.49 -35.42 8.02
N ALA A 176 1.36 -35.67 8.69
CA ALA A 176 0.98 -37.02 9.09
C ALA A 176 0.21 -37.80 8.01
N GLN A 177 -0.63 -37.14 7.21
CA GLN A 177 -1.63 -37.77 6.34
C GLN A 177 -1.61 -37.27 4.89
N GLY A 178 -0.79 -36.26 4.59
CA GLY A 178 -0.63 -35.71 3.23
C GLY A 178 -1.72 -34.72 2.81
N ALA A 179 -1.57 -34.17 1.60
CA ALA A 179 -2.38 -33.06 1.11
C ALA A 179 -3.88 -33.41 0.96
N THR A 180 -4.22 -34.64 0.57
CA THR A 180 -5.61 -35.05 0.42
C THR A 180 -6.38 -34.97 1.74
N ALA A 181 -5.76 -35.39 2.85
CA ALA A 181 -6.39 -35.32 4.16
C ALA A 181 -6.67 -33.86 4.61
N VAL A 182 -5.77 -32.92 4.26
CA VAL A 182 -6.02 -31.50 4.51
C VAL A 182 -7.19 -30.98 3.70
N ILE A 183 -7.30 -31.37 2.42
CA ILE A 183 -8.42 -30.97 1.55
C ILE A 183 -9.75 -31.50 2.10
N ASP A 184 -9.78 -32.75 2.53
CA ASP A 184 -10.98 -33.36 3.09
C ASP A 184 -11.33 -32.72 4.45
N TRP A 185 -10.34 -32.42 5.27
CA TRP A 185 -10.54 -31.70 6.51
C TRP A 185 -11.13 -30.31 6.29
N VAL A 186 -10.62 -29.54 5.32
CA VAL A 186 -11.16 -28.22 4.94
C VAL A 186 -12.60 -28.31 4.44
N LYS A 187 -12.91 -29.29 3.59
CA LYS A 187 -14.28 -29.49 3.05
C LYS A 187 -15.31 -29.87 4.11
N ASN A 188 -14.88 -30.52 5.18
CA ASN A 188 -15.76 -30.99 6.25
C ASN A 188 -15.93 -29.97 7.38
N GLN A 189 -15.36 -28.74 7.24
CA GLN A 189 -15.55 -27.69 8.23
C GLN A 189 -16.97 -27.09 8.13
N GLU A 190 -17.62 -26.96 9.26
CA GLU A 190 -18.94 -26.31 9.37
C GLU A 190 -18.83 -24.79 9.53
N SER A 191 -17.66 -24.30 9.97
CA SER A 191 -17.35 -22.89 10.17
C SER A 191 -16.46 -22.32 9.09
N VAL A 192 -16.50 -21.00 8.90
CA VAL A 192 -15.62 -20.28 7.98
C VAL A 192 -14.21 -20.33 8.52
N LEU A 193 -13.28 -20.82 7.73
CA LEU A 193 -11.85 -20.80 8.04
C LEU A 193 -11.27 -19.43 7.69
N MET A 194 -10.64 -18.78 8.66
CA MET A 194 -10.00 -17.48 8.50
C MET A 194 -8.49 -17.64 8.33
N THR A 195 -7.95 -16.95 7.35
CA THR A 195 -6.50 -16.85 7.12
C THR A 195 -6.05 -15.41 7.40
N ASP A 196 -5.05 -15.25 8.26
CA ASP A 196 -4.33 -13.99 8.40
C ASP A 196 -3.17 -13.96 7.42
N THR A 197 -3.05 -12.88 6.66
CA THR A 197 -1.97 -12.69 5.68
C THR A 197 -0.89 -11.72 6.16
N THR A 198 -0.88 -11.39 7.45
CA THR A 198 0.07 -10.42 8.02
C THR A 198 1.52 -10.84 7.78
N PHE A 199 1.87 -12.10 8.01
CA PHE A 199 3.24 -12.58 7.83
C PHE A 199 3.63 -12.79 6.37
N ARG A 200 2.69 -12.89 5.47
CA ARG A 200 2.95 -13.02 4.04
C ARG A 200 2.77 -11.68 3.32
N ASP A 201 1.56 -11.16 3.30
CA ASP A 201 1.18 -10.05 2.42
C ASP A 201 1.55 -8.68 3.02
N ALA A 202 1.30 -8.45 4.29
CA ALA A 202 1.68 -7.18 4.91
C ALA A 202 3.21 -7.00 4.92
N HIS A 203 3.97 -8.07 5.21
CA HIS A 203 5.42 -8.06 5.07
C HIS A 203 5.87 -7.76 3.63
N GLN A 204 5.25 -8.40 2.65
CA GLN A 204 5.64 -8.29 1.25
C GLN A 204 5.20 -6.96 0.64
N SER A 205 3.96 -6.56 0.85
CA SER A 205 3.33 -5.42 0.18
C SER A 205 3.50 -4.11 0.94
N LEU A 206 3.46 -4.12 2.26
CA LEU A 206 3.55 -2.90 3.07
C LEU A 206 4.97 -2.63 3.57
N LEU A 207 5.69 -3.67 3.98
CA LEU A 207 7.04 -3.55 4.56
C LEU A 207 8.16 -3.78 3.52
N ALA A 208 7.81 -3.94 2.24
CA ALA A 208 8.72 -4.14 1.12
C ALA A 208 9.79 -5.23 1.42
N THR A 209 9.35 -6.35 1.98
CA THR A 209 10.16 -7.54 2.35
C THR A 209 11.32 -7.26 3.34
N ARG A 210 11.19 -6.22 4.17
CA ARG A 210 12.27 -5.84 5.12
C ARG A 210 12.21 -6.56 6.46
N VAL A 211 11.15 -7.32 6.74
CA VAL A 211 11.07 -8.14 7.95
C VAL A 211 11.88 -9.42 7.74
N ARG A 212 12.76 -9.73 8.69
CA ARG A 212 13.60 -10.92 8.59
C ARG A 212 12.84 -12.16 9.09
N THR A 213 13.16 -13.31 8.55
CA THR A 213 12.59 -14.60 9.00
C THR A 213 12.77 -14.82 10.52
N GLN A 214 13.84 -14.32 11.10
CA GLN A 214 14.07 -14.42 12.54
C GLN A 214 13.03 -13.63 13.35
N ASP A 215 12.58 -12.48 12.83
CA ASP A 215 11.58 -11.65 13.49
C ASP A 215 10.21 -12.34 13.44
N PHE A 216 9.86 -12.98 12.33
CA PHE A 216 8.66 -13.83 12.24
C PHE A 216 8.70 -15.02 13.18
N LYS A 217 9.83 -15.73 13.25
CA LYS A 217 9.97 -16.85 14.16
C LYS A 217 9.80 -16.45 15.63
N ALA A 218 10.17 -15.23 15.98
CA ALA A 218 10.03 -14.73 17.34
C ALA A 218 8.57 -14.55 17.78
N ILE A 219 7.66 -14.24 16.84
CA ILE A 219 6.26 -13.93 17.16
C ILE A 219 5.25 -14.97 16.65
N ALA A 220 5.64 -15.85 15.73
CA ALA A 220 4.72 -16.83 15.13
C ALA A 220 4.05 -17.72 16.18
N GLY A 221 4.81 -18.25 17.16
CA GLY A 221 4.25 -19.05 18.23
C GLY A 221 3.30 -18.29 19.16
N LEU A 222 3.55 -16.99 19.36
CA LEU A 222 2.66 -16.12 20.13
C LEU A 222 1.37 -15.84 19.40
N THR A 223 1.44 -15.66 18.07
CA THR A 223 0.26 -15.45 17.22
C THR A 223 -0.62 -16.69 17.21
N ASP A 224 -0.02 -17.87 17.06
CA ASP A 224 -0.72 -19.15 17.08
C ASP A 224 -1.42 -19.39 18.45
N ALA A 225 -0.76 -19.07 19.55
CA ALA A 225 -1.32 -19.16 20.89
C ALA A 225 -2.45 -18.15 21.14
N ALA A 226 -2.31 -16.94 20.63
CA ALA A 226 -3.29 -15.86 20.84
C ALA A 226 -4.53 -15.99 19.95
N LEU A 227 -4.41 -16.61 18.78
CA LEU A 227 -5.44 -16.71 17.75
C LEU A 227 -5.61 -18.15 17.25
N PRO A 228 -6.02 -19.07 18.13
CA PRO A 228 -6.10 -20.52 17.81
C PRO A 228 -7.18 -20.83 16.75
N GLU A 229 -8.08 -19.89 16.46
CA GLU A 229 -9.14 -20.07 15.44
C GLU A 229 -8.63 -19.81 14.02
N LEU A 230 -7.41 -19.29 13.85
CA LEU A 230 -6.87 -19.04 12.51
C LEU A 230 -6.51 -20.37 11.83
N PHE A 231 -6.96 -20.49 10.58
CA PHE A 231 -6.57 -21.62 9.73
C PHE A 231 -5.10 -21.55 9.33
N SER A 232 -4.63 -20.34 9.06
CA SER A 232 -3.22 -20.07 8.74
C SER A 232 -2.88 -18.58 8.97
N SER A 233 -1.62 -18.31 9.19
CA SER A 233 -1.05 -16.96 9.34
C SER A 233 0.26 -16.83 8.54
#